data_95ba675028c46130083a80a004094a5c
#
_entry.id   95ba675028c46130083a80a004094a5c
#
_cell.length_a   1.000
_cell.length_b   1.000
_cell.length_c   1.000
_cell.angle_alpha   90.00
_cell.angle_beta   90.00
_cell.angle_gamma   90.00
#
_symmetry.space_group_name_H-M   'P 1'
#
loop_
_entity.id
_entity.type
_entity.pdbx_description
1 polymer ?
#
loop_
_entity_poly.entity_id
_entity_poly.type
_entity_poly.pdbx_seq_one_letter_code
_entity_poly.pdbx_strand_id
1 'polypeptide(L)'
;DLSLFTAEIAERYLELEGMNFPLPILVSVRPEPHANFEGDYRIRIEQRGMVELDIRWEDSMTLELTCRALCEALLTQYALYNHGHEAATMLRSWPVEALTQEVYLGLRPAEMVDLINGTRGQEVPALTVVLESILRTPPVAHSNAVDFNAAHWLLNLIKSEGIDRRILRSLFQQAVAGIDVEDALTSVIQPEEPTAEPVALETWWRAGMNSMLDRRYEAVETMEASRVWLASLAQFNSPLQLESEELRLNLRTVWTQRNRPEIREWVQARYDILRVRMARINPAYYNP
;
A
#
# COMPACT_ATOMS: atom_id res chain seq x y z
N ASP A 1 -0.68 15.27 6.90
CA ASP A 1 -0.98 14.58 8.16
C ASP A 1 -0.93 13.06 7.94
N LEU A 2 -0.03 12.37 8.67
CA LEU A 2 0.23 10.95 8.49
C LEU A 2 -1.03 10.09 8.76
N SER A 3 -1.83 10.48 9.76
CA SER A 3 -3.06 9.74 10.11
C SER A 3 -4.10 9.80 8.99
N LEU A 4 -4.26 10.94 8.34
CA LEU A 4 -5.15 11.09 7.18
C LEU A 4 -4.65 10.26 6.00
N PHE A 5 -3.35 10.30 5.71
CA PHE A 5 -2.77 9.51 4.65
C PHE A 5 -2.93 7.99 4.91
N THR A 6 -2.74 7.55 6.16
CA THR A 6 -2.99 6.16 6.56
C THR A 6 -4.44 5.76 6.31
N ALA A 7 -5.40 6.61 6.67
CA ALA A 7 -6.82 6.35 6.45
C ALA A 7 -7.16 6.29 4.94
N GLU A 8 -6.62 7.20 4.13
CA GLU A 8 -6.81 7.20 2.67
C GLU A 8 -6.29 5.92 1.99
N ILE A 9 -5.13 5.42 2.43
CA ILE A 9 -4.60 4.15 1.92
C ILE A 9 -5.46 2.99 2.39
N ALA A 10 -5.85 2.97 3.68
CA ALA A 10 -6.67 1.90 4.26
C ALA A 10 -8.05 1.80 3.59
N GLU A 11 -8.63 2.90 3.14
CA GLU A 11 -9.92 2.93 2.42
C GLU A 11 -9.90 2.11 1.11
N ARG A 12 -8.73 1.88 0.54
CA ARG A 12 -8.60 1.01 -0.63
C ARG A 12 -8.94 -0.45 -0.32
N TYR A 13 -8.73 -0.86 0.93
CA TYR A 13 -8.86 -2.25 1.42
C TYR A 13 -10.03 -2.43 2.39
N LEU A 14 -10.53 -1.34 2.96
CA LEU A 14 -11.64 -1.31 3.90
C LEU A 14 -12.72 -0.37 3.39
N GLU A 15 -13.96 -0.60 3.78
CA GLU A 15 -15.05 0.34 3.52
C GLU A 15 -15.11 1.33 4.69
N LEU A 16 -14.29 2.38 4.63
CA LEU A 16 -14.27 3.42 5.66
C LEU A 16 -15.22 4.57 5.33
N GLU A 17 -15.62 4.72 4.06
CA GLU A 17 -16.48 5.78 3.58
C GLU A 17 -17.85 5.73 4.28
N GLY A 18 -18.19 6.81 4.96
CA GLY A 18 -19.43 6.87 5.77
C GLY A 18 -19.34 6.18 7.13
N MET A 19 -18.25 5.52 7.48
CA MET A 19 -18.05 4.99 8.82
C MET A 19 -17.74 6.12 9.80
N ASN A 20 -18.66 6.37 10.69
CA ASN A 20 -18.42 7.16 11.88
C ASN A 20 -18.14 6.18 13.02
N PHE A 21 -16.89 5.90 13.32
CA PHE A 21 -16.58 5.18 14.54
C PHE A 21 -17.17 5.92 15.73
N PRO A 22 -17.89 5.25 16.64
CA PRO A 22 -18.54 5.90 17.78
C PRO A 22 -17.56 6.56 18.73
N LEU A 23 -16.31 6.08 18.72
CA LEU A 23 -15.22 6.62 19.53
C LEU A 23 -13.98 6.82 18.63
N PRO A 24 -13.26 7.93 18.81
CA PRO A 24 -12.00 8.19 18.11
C PRO A 24 -10.89 7.29 18.63
N ILE A 25 -9.87 7.07 17.81
CA ILE A 25 -8.58 6.52 18.26
C ILE A 25 -7.86 7.63 19.03
N LEU A 26 -7.51 7.37 20.27
CA LEU A 26 -6.75 8.33 21.08
C LEU A 26 -5.26 8.05 20.90
N VAL A 27 -4.53 8.98 20.28
CA VAL A 27 -3.09 8.87 20.09
C VAL A 27 -2.38 9.73 21.12
N SER A 28 -1.53 9.10 21.94
CA SER A 28 -0.69 9.77 22.96
C SER A 28 0.78 9.56 22.63
N VAL A 29 1.51 10.65 22.46
CA VAL A 29 2.96 10.61 22.24
C VAL A 29 3.66 10.94 23.55
N ARG A 30 4.47 10.01 24.06
CA ARG A 30 5.14 10.13 25.36
C ARG A 30 6.65 10.10 25.18
N PRO A 31 7.35 11.16 25.53
CA PRO A 31 8.81 11.15 25.54
C PRO A 31 9.33 10.22 26.65
N GLU A 32 10.46 9.55 26.42
CA GLU A 32 11.18 8.93 27.52
C GLU A 32 11.62 10.01 28.55
N PRO A 33 11.61 9.73 29.85
CA PRO A 33 11.33 8.46 30.55
C PRO A 33 9.86 8.24 30.96
N HIS A 34 8.92 9.00 30.42
CA HIS A 34 7.50 8.97 30.82
C HIS A 34 6.69 7.83 30.20
N ALA A 35 7.26 7.07 29.26
CA ALA A 35 6.65 5.88 28.70
C ALA A 35 6.80 4.70 29.69
N ASN A 36 5.71 4.30 30.33
CA ASN A 36 5.66 3.21 31.30
C ASN A 36 5.21 1.88 30.71
N PHE A 37 5.63 1.60 29.47
CA PHE A 37 5.34 0.38 28.74
C PHE A 37 6.58 -0.10 27.98
N GLU A 38 6.63 -1.39 27.66
CA GLU A 38 7.69 -2.00 26.87
C GLU A 38 7.44 -1.79 25.37
N GLY A 39 8.54 -1.68 24.60
CA GLY A 39 8.51 -1.48 23.15
C GLY A 39 8.31 -0.02 22.72
N ASP A 40 8.25 0.21 21.39
CA ASP A 40 8.18 1.53 20.78
C ASP A 40 6.78 2.14 20.83
N TYR A 41 5.75 1.29 20.86
CA TYR A 41 4.36 1.70 21.03
C TYR A 41 3.53 0.62 21.71
N ARG A 42 2.35 1.00 22.16
CA ARG A 42 1.37 0.09 22.75
C ARG A 42 -0.04 0.47 22.32
N ILE A 43 -0.84 -0.55 21.97
CA ILE A 43 -2.28 -0.39 21.71
C ILE A 43 -3.06 -1.01 22.85
N ARG A 44 -4.10 -0.31 23.30
CA ARG A 44 -5.03 -0.77 24.35
C ARG A 44 -6.47 -0.57 23.88
N ILE A 45 -7.31 -1.52 24.22
CA ILE A 45 -8.74 -1.41 24.06
C ILE A 45 -9.33 -1.14 25.46
N GLU A 46 -9.82 0.07 25.63
CA GLU A 46 -10.44 0.49 26.89
C GLU A 46 -11.85 -0.13 27.05
N GLN A 47 -12.34 -0.21 28.30
CA GLN A 47 -13.62 -0.88 28.64
C GLN A 47 -14.82 -0.35 27.85
N ARG A 48 -14.76 0.89 27.35
CA ARG A 48 -15.82 1.52 26.55
C ARG A 48 -15.66 1.28 25.04
N GLY A 49 -14.71 0.46 24.62
CA GLY A 49 -14.44 0.19 23.20
C GLY A 49 -13.65 1.29 22.49
N MET A 50 -12.94 2.12 23.22
CA MET A 50 -12.02 3.11 22.68
C MET A 50 -10.64 2.47 22.51
N VAL A 51 -10.03 2.69 21.34
CA VAL A 51 -8.64 2.28 21.09
C VAL A 51 -7.71 3.41 21.45
N GLU A 52 -6.75 3.11 22.31
CA GLU A 52 -5.67 4.02 22.70
C GLU A 52 -4.35 3.52 22.10
N LEU A 53 -3.66 4.41 21.42
CA LEU A 53 -2.31 4.23 20.90
C LEU A 53 -1.34 5.11 21.69
N ASP A 54 -0.50 4.49 22.52
CA ASP A 54 0.62 5.17 23.18
C ASP A 54 1.88 4.97 22.34
N ILE A 55 2.54 6.03 21.91
CA ILE A 55 3.80 6.01 21.16
C ILE A 55 4.91 6.51 22.08
N ARG A 56 6.01 5.76 22.19
CA ARG A 56 7.24 6.20 22.84
C ARG A 56 8.03 7.05 21.84
N TRP A 57 8.27 8.32 22.20
CA TRP A 57 9.02 9.21 21.34
C TRP A 57 10.50 9.18 21.72
N GLU A 58 11.27 8.43 20.97
CA GLU A 58 12.72 8.31 21.10
C GLU A 58 13.36 8.07 19.73
N ASP A 59 14.70 8.06 19.67
CA ASP A 59 15.45 7.91 18.42
C ASP A 59 15.22 6.57 17.71
N SER A 60 14.76 5.54 18.43
CA SER A 60 14.38 4.24 17.86
C SER A 60 13.09 4.30 17.06
N MET A 61 12.22 5.29 17.27
CA MET A 61 10.93 5.42 16.61
C MET A 61 11.10 5.87 15.17
N THR A 62 11.14 4.92 14.25
CA THR A 62 11.25 5.17 12.82
C THR A 62 9.91 5.58 12.20
N LEU A 63 9.95 6.15 10.98
CA LEU A 63 8.73 6.44 10.22
C LEU A 63 7.93 5.16 9.93
N GLU A 64 8.60 4.05 9.62
CA GLU A 64 7.97 2.76 9.38
C GLU A 64 7.23 2.23 10.61
N LEU A 65 7.86 2.29 11.79
CA LEU A 65 7.21 1.93 13.06
C LEU A 65 6.03 2.84 13.38
N THR A 66 6.12 4.13 13.06
CA THR A 66 5.01 5.06 13.22
C THR A 66 3.84 4.70 12.29
N CYS A 67 4.12 4.37 11.02
CA CYS A 67 3.11 3.88 10.08
C CYS A 67 2.45 2.60 10.62
N ARG A 68 3.27 1.65 11.13
CA ARG A 68 2.77 0.40 11.71
C ARG A 68 1.84 0.64 12.90
N ALA A 69 2.24 1.49 13.83
CA ALA A 69 1.43 1.83 14.99
C ALA A 69 0.06 2.40 14.61
N LEU A 70 0.03 3.30 13.62
CA LEU A 70 -1.21 3.89 13.11
C LEU A 70 -2.07 2.86 12.35
N CYS A 71 -1.47 2.02 11.51
CA CYS A 71 -2.18 0.96 10.79
C CYS A 71 -2.78 -0.06 11.75
N GLU A 72 -2.01 -0.50 12.75
CA GLU A 72 -2.48 -1.44 13.76
C GLU A 72 -3.62 -0.85 14.58
N ALA A 73 -3.52 0.40 15.03
CA ALA A 73 -4.58 1.06 15.77
C ALA A 73 -5.86 1.20 14.93
N LEU A 74 -5.74 1.56 13.66
CA LEU A 74 -6.87 1.67 12.74
C LEU A 74 -7.55 0.33 12.49
N LEU A 75 -6.77 -0.73 12.22
CA LEU A 75 -7.30 -2.08 12.00
C LEU A 75 -7.91 -2.67 13.27
N THR A 76 -7.31 -2.40 14.44
CA THR A 76 -7.88 -2.78 15.75
C THR A 76 -9.23 -2.10 15.97
N GLN A 77 -9.34 -0.79 15.69
CA GLN A 77 -10.60 -0.05 15.80
C GLN A 77 -11.64 -0.57 14.80
N TYR A 78 -11.23 -0.86 13.57
CA TYR A 78 -12.11 -1.43 12.54
C TYR A 78 -12.63 -2.82 12.95
N ALA A 79 -11.74 -3.70 13.40
CA ALA A 79 -12.09 -5.03 13.87
C ALA A 79 -13.04 -4.97 15.07
N LEU A 80 -12.72 -4.12 16.05
CA LEU A 80 -13.54 -3.92 17.24
C LEU A 80 -14.96 -3.49 16.91
N TYR A 81 -15.10 -2.52 16.02
CA TYR A 81 -16.39 -1.94 15.64
C TYR A 81 -17.24 -2.90 14.81
N ASN A 82 -16.64 -3.61 13.83
CA ASN A 82 -17.38 -4.43 12.89
C ASN A 82 -17.50 -5.91 13.32
N HIS A 83 -16.53 -6.42 14.08
CA HIS A 83 -16.41 -7.86 14.39
C HIS A 83 -16.28 -8.15 15.89
N GLY A 84 -16.17 -7.11 16.73
CA GLY A 84 -16.14 -7.24 18.17
C GLY A 84 -14.75 -7.42 18.78
N HIS A 85 -14.72 -7.56 20.11
CA HIS A 85 -13.50 -7.54 20.90
C HIS A 85 -12.55 -8.71 20.58
N GLU A 86 -13.10 -9.90 20.34
CA GLU A 86 -12.30 -11.08 20.03
C GLU A 86 -11.49 -10.88 18.74
N ALA A 87 -12.12 -10.43 17.66
CA ALA A 87 -11.42 -10.13 16.39
C ALA A 87 -10.34 -9.08 16.58
N ALA A 88 -10.60 -8.03 17.35
CA ALA A 88 -9.63 -6.97 17.61
C ALA A 88 -8.41 -7.43 18.41
N THR A 89 -8.56 -8.44 19.28
CA THR A 89 -7.46 -9.01 20.08
C THR A 89 -6.73 -10.15 19.38
N MET A 90 -7.34 -10.74 18.36
CA MET A 90 -6.80 -11.84 17.55
C MET A 90 -6.42 -11.41 16.13
N LEU A 91 -6.15 -10.12 15.95
CA LEU A 91 -5.82 -9.55 14.65
C LEU A 91 -4.64 -10.29 14.01
N ARG A 92 -4.79 -10.66 12.73
CA ARG A 92 -3.71 -11.28 11.97
C ARG A 92 -2.61 -10.25 11.68
N SER A 93 -1.37 -10.72 11.63
CA SER A 93 -0.22 -9.82 11.38
C SER A 93 -0.20 -9.31 9.94
N TRP A 94 -0.51 -10.16 8.95
CA TRP A 94 -0.34 -9.82 7.55
C TRP A 94 -1.16 -8.61 7.06
N PRO A 95 -2.41 -8.35 7.49
CA PRO A 95 -3.11 -7.13 7.08
C PRO A 95 -2.46 -5.85 7.62
N VAL A 96 -1.97 -5.91 8.87
CA VAL A 96 -1.26 -4.77 9.49
C VAL A 96 0.04 -4.49 8.76
N GLU A 97 0.84 -5.52 8.51
CA GLU A 97 2.15 -5.40 7.86
C GLU A 97 2.00 -4.98 6.39
N ALA A 98 1.05 -5.57 5.66
CA ALA A 98 0.77 -5.19 4.29
C ALA A 98 0.33 -3.73 4.19
N LEU A 99 -0.61 -3.29 5.03
CA LEU A 99 -1.07 -1.90 5.05
C LEU A 99 0.05 -0.95 5.47
N THR A 100 0.87 -1.34 6.45
CA THR A 100 2.04 -0.55 6.89
C THR A 100 2.98 -0.28 5.72
N GLN A 101 3.32 -1.31 4.94
CA GLN A 101 4.21 -1.14 3.80
C GLN A 101 3.57 -0.32 2.68
N GLU A 102 2.26 -0.44 2.43
CA GLU A 102 1.55 0.40 1.46
C GLU A 102 1.61 1.89 1.87
N VAL A 103 1.43 2.19 3.16
CA VAL A 103 1.54 3.56 3.69
C VAL A 103 2.99 4.05 3.64
N TYR A 104 3.93 3.25 4.14
CA TYR A 104 5.34 3.62 4.21
C TYR A 104 5.94 3.87 2.83
N LEU A 105 5.74 2.94 1.89
CA LEU A 105 6.23 3.08 0.51
C LEU A 105 5.50 4.17 -0.27
N GLY A 106 4.24 4.47 0.07
CA GLY A 106 3.54 5.64 -0.46
C GLY A 106 4.23 6.95 -0.08
N LEU A 107 4.84 7.02 1.12
CA LEU A 107 5.61 8.17 1.60
C LEU A 107 7.08 8.13 1.15
N ARG A 108 7.65 6.94 1.01
CA ARG A 108 9.07 6.68 0.73
C ARG A 108 9.25 5.69 -0.43
N PRO A 109 8.80 6.02 -1.64
CA PRO A 109 8.80 5.07 -2.76
C PRO A 109 10.21 4.62 -3.19
N ALA A 110 11.25 5.39 -2.87
CA ALA A 110 12.63 5.00 -3.12
C ALA A 110 13.07 3.77 -2.30
N GLU A 111 12.46 3.56 -1.13
CA GLU A 111 12.74 2.42 -0.25
C GLU A 111 12.28 1.07 -0.82
N MET A 112 11.45 1.08 -1.88
CA MET A 112 11.06 -0.16 -2.59
C MET A 112 12.26 -0.96 -3.09
N VAL A 113 13.32 -0.29 -3.52
CA VAL A 113 14.55 -0.96 -3.97
C VAL A 113 15.24 -1.66 -2.80
N ASP A 114 15.27 -1.03 -1.64
CA ASP A 114 15.89 -1.60 -0.44
C ASP A 114 15.05 -2.76 0.09
N LEU A 115 13.71 -2.66 0.04
CA LEU A 115 12.78 -3.73 0.35
C LEU A 115 13.04 -4.98 -0.52
N ILE A 116 13.17 -4.80 -1.82
CA ILE A 116 13.44 -5.89 -2.78
C ILE A 116 14.81 -6.50 -2.51
N ASN A 117 15.84 -5.68 -2.34
CA ASN A 117 17.19 -6.16 -2.07
C ASN A 117 17.28 -6.88 -0.73
N GLY A 118 16.57 -6.40 0.29
CA GLY A 118 16.47 -7.04 1.60
C GLY A 118 15.76 -8.40 1.57
N THR A 119 14.84 -8.59 0.62
CA THR A 119 14.11 -9.88 0.47
C THR A 119 14.88 -10.86 -0.42
N ARG A 120 15.66 -10.39 -1.39
CA ARG A 120 16.42 -11.26 -2.31
C ARG A 120 17.42 -12.11 -1.56
N GLY A 121 17.45 -13.40 -1.93
CA GLY A 121 18.39 -14.37 -1.35
C GLY A 121 18.00 -14.87 0.05
N GLN A 122 16.86 -14.43 0.57
CA GLN A 122 16.30 -14.98 1.80
C GLN A 122 15.32 -16.11 1.47
N GLU A 123 15.10 -17.00 2.43
CA GLU A 123 14.10 -18.05 2.27
C GLU A 123 12.69 -17.45 2.32
N VAL A 124 11.87 -17.75 1.30
CA VAL A 124 10.48 -17.31 1.26
C VAL A 124 9.69 -18.09 2.31
N PRO A 125 9.04 -17.42 3.27
CA PRO A 125 8.25 -18.12 4.29
C PRO A 125 7.09 -18.87 3.65
N ALA A 126 6.66 -19.98 4.27
CA ALA A 126 5.47 -20.67 3.83
C ALA A 126 4.25 -19.75 3.90
N LEU A 127 3.37 -19.82 2.92
CA LEU A 127 2.20 -18.93 2.86
C LEU A 127 1.30 -19.09 4.10
N THR A 128 1.12 -20.32 4.59
CA THR A 128 0.37 -20.60 5.83
C THR A 128 0.93 -19.83 7.02
N VAL A 129 2.26 -19.73 7.15
CA VAL A 129 2.90 -18.93 8.21
C VAL A 129 2.53 -17.45 8.08
N VAL A 130 2.50 -16.92 6.85
CA VAL A 130 2.12 -15.52 6.60
C VAL A 130 0.65 -15.29 6.96
N LEU A 131 -0.25 -16.17 6.52
CA LEU A 131 -1.70 -16.02 6.71
C LEU A 131 -2.14 -16.23 8.16
N GLU A 132 -1.54 -17.19 8.87
CA GLU A 132 -1.99 -17.61 10.21
C GLU A 132 -1.32 -16.82 11.35
N SER A 133 -0.23 -16.12 11.09
CA SER A 133 0.48 -15.36 12.13
C SER A 133 -0.45 -14.35 12.81
N ILE A 134 -0.54 -14.47 14.13
CA ILE A 134 -1.27 -13.52 14.97
C ILE A 134 -0.33 -12.37 15.32
N LEU A 135 -0.86 -11.16 15.28
CA LEU A 135 -0.13 -9.97 15.64
C LEU A 135 0.31 -10.05 17.11
N ARG A 136 1.62 -9.87 17.35
CA ARG A 136 2.19 -9.82 18.70
C ARG A 136 2.52 -8.38 19.04
N THR A 137 1.97 -7.90 20.13
CA THR A 137 2.28 -6.58 20.70
C THR A 137 2.96 -6.78 22.06
N PRO A 138 4.14 -6.19 22.31
CA PRO A 138 4.92 -5.33 21.45
C PRO A 138 5.52 -6.08 20.26
N PRO A 139 5.71 -5.40 19.12
CA PRO A 139 6.41 -5.99 18.00
C PRO A 139 7.81 -6.38 18.45
N VAL A 140 8.19 -7.64 18.24
CA VAL A 140 9.54 -8.10 18.55
C VAL A 140 10.47 -7.43 17.54
N ALA A 141 11.39 -6.60 18.02
CA ALA A 141 12.29 -5.76 17.24
C ALA A 141 13.16 -6.50 16.18
N HIS A 142 13.04 -7.82 16.08
CA HIS A 142 13.80 -8.68 15.18
C HIS A 142 12.97 -9.83 14.62
N SER A 143 11.67 -9.62 14.32
CA SER A 143 11.02 -10.49 13.36
C SER A 143 11.83 -10.35 12.06
N ASN A 144 12.28 -11.48 11.49
CA ASN A 144 13.08 -11.45 10.25
C ASN A 144 12.44 -10.49 9.26
N ALA A 145 13.24 -9.61 8.66
CA ALA A 145 12.76 -8.64 7.66
C ALA A 145 11.93 -9.30 6.54
N VAL A 146 12.13 -10.61 6.32
CA VAL A 146 11.37 -11.43 5.37
C VAL A 146 9.92 -11.60 5.77
N ASP A 147 9.65 -11.91 7.05
CA ASP A 147 8.28 -12.14 7.52
C ASP A 147 7.46 -10.85 7.44
N PHE A 148 8.09 -9.73 7.75
CA PHE A 148 7.48 -8.39 7.64
C PHE A 148 7.19 -8.02 6.19
N ASN A 149 8.11 -8.32 5.28
CA ASN A 149 7.96 -7.99 3.86
C ASN A 149 7.04 -8.98 3.12
N ALA A 150 6.91 -10.22 3.60
CA ALA A 150 6.10 -11.25 2.97
C ALA A 150 4.62 -10.82 2.83
N ALA A 151 4.07 -10.14 3.83
CA ALA A 151 2.70 -9.62 3.80
C ALA A 151 2.49 -8.59 2.68
N HIS A 152 3.46 -7.70 2.46
CA HIS A 152 3.42 -6.73 1.35
C HIS A 152 3.50 -7.45 -0.01
N TRP A 153 4.36 -8.45 -0.13
CA TRP A 153 4.47 -9.23 -1.37
C TRP A 153 3.22 -10.04 -1.64
N LEU A 154 2.59 -10.61 -0.60
CA LEU A 154 1.30 -11.29 -0.75
C LEU A 154 0.23 -10.34 -1.30
N LEU A 155 0.11 -9.16 -0.73
CA LEU A 155 -0.84 -8.16 -1.19
C LEU A 155 -0.58 -7.74 -2.65
N ASN A 156 0.69 -7.54 -3.02
CA ASN A 156 1.06 -7.19 -4.38
C ASN A 156 0.83 -8.35 -5.37
N LEU A 157 1.06 -9.58 -4.95
CA LEU A 157 0.78 -10.75 -5.77
C LEU A 157 -0.71 -10.86 -6.07
N ILE A 158 -1.56 -10.74 -5.03
CA ILE A 158 -3.01 -10.73 -5.19
C ILE A 158 -3.44 -9.60 -6.15
N LYS A 159 -2.87 -8.40 -6.02
CA LYS A 159 -3.15 -7.28 -6.94
C LYS A 159 -2.70 -7.55 -8.37
N SER A 160 -1.59 -8.27 -8.57
CA SER A 160 -1.04 -8.55 -9.90
C SER A 160 -1.84 -9.59 -10.70
N GLU A 161 -2.65 -10.41 -10.04
CA GLU A 161 -3.57 -11.36 -10.69
C GLU A 161 -4.77 -10.67 -11.36
N GLY A 162 -4.87 -9.34 -11.30
CA GLY A 162 -5.98 -8.60 -11.90
C GLY A 162 -7.32 -8.81 -11.19
N ILE A 163 -7.27 -9.25 -9.95
CA ILE A 163 -8.44 -9.52 -9.11
C ILE A 163 -9.27 -8.25 -8.92
N ASP A 164 -10.60 -8.39 -9.03
CA ASP A 164 -11.52 -7.28 -8.78
C ASP A 164 -11.27 -6.67 -7.39
N ARG A 165 -11.27 -5.35 -7.34
CA ARG A 165 -11.06 -4.59 -6.10
C ARG A 165 -12.02 -5.00 -4.98
N ARG A 166 -13.24 -5.44 -5.31
CA ARG A 166 -14.23 -5.90 -4.33
C ARG A 166 -13.78 -7.22 -3.69
N ILE A 167 -13.22 -8.11 -4.46
CA ILE A 167 -12.69 -9.41 -3.96
C ILE A 167 -11.49 -9.13 -3.07
N LEU A 168 -10.56 -8.29 -3.50
CA LEU A 168 -9.41 -7.89 -2.68
C LEU A 168 -9.86 -7.28 -1.33
N ARG A 169 -10.86 -6.39 -1.35
CA ARG A 169 -11.44 -5.84 -0.12
C ARG A 169 -12.05 -6.92 0.77
N SER A 170 -12.82 -7.83 0.18
CA SER A 170 -13.45 -8.92 0.92
C SER A 170 -12.40 -9.81 1.61
N LEU A 171 -11.32 -10.18 0.91
CA LEU A 171 -10.22 -10.96 1.48
C LEU A 171 -9.56 -10.21 2.65
N PHE A 172 -9.29 -8.93 2.47
CA PHE A 172 -8.66 -8.11 3.51
C PHE A 172 -9.56 -7.95 4.74
N GLN A 173 -10.85 -7.69 4.54
CA GLN A 173 -11.85 -7.58 5.62
C GLN A 173 -12.03 -8.89 6.39
N GLN A 174 -12.06 -10.04 5.69
CA GLN A 174 -12.11 -11.35 6.32
C GLN A 174 -10.89 -11.60 7.20
N ALA A 175 -9.69 -11.25 6.71
CA ALA A 175 -8.47 -11.38 7.49
C ALA A 175 -8.47 -10.50 8.74
N VAL A 176 -8.96 -9.27 8.64
CA VAL A 176 -9.13 -8.36 9.79
C VAL A 176 -10.17 -8.89 10.77
N ALA A 177 -11.20 -9.59 10.29
CA ALA A 177 -12.18 -10.29 11.12
C ALA A 177 -11.62 -11.54 11.81
N GLY A 178 -10.37 -11.92 11.56
CA GLY A 178 -9.76 -13.15 12.07
C GLY A 178 -10.21 -14.42 11.34
N ILE A 179 -10.94 -14.27 10.23
CA ILE A 179 -11.42 -15.39 9.41
C ILE A 179 -10.25 -15.91 8.57
N ASP A 180 -10.19 -17.23 8.40
CA ASP A 180 -9.25 -17.87 7.50
C ASP A 180 -9.56 -17.50 6.05
N VAL A 181 -8.56 -17.01 5.33
CA VAL A 181 -8.70 -16.57 3.94
C VAL A 181 -8.13 -17.56 2.92
N GLU A 182 -7.63 -18.71 3.35
CA GLU A 182 -6.97 -19.69 2.49
C GLU A 182 -7.93 -20.22 1.41
N ASP A 183 -9.14 -20.65 1.81
CA ASP A 183 -10.15 -21.13 0.87
C ASP A 183 -10.62 -20.04 -0.09
N ALA A 184 -10.82 -18.82 0.41
CA ALA A 184 -11.21 -17.68 -0.41
C ALA A 184 -10.11 -17.32 -1.41
N LEU A 185 -8.85 -17.30 -0.97
CA LEU A 185 -7.71 -17.03 -1.84
C LEU A 185 -7.54 -18.15 -2.87
N THR A 186 -7.69 -19.42 -2.46
CA THR A 186 -7.67 -20.56 -3.38
C THR A 186 -8.71 -20.42 -4.48
N SER A 187 -9.93 -20.03 -4.14
CA SER A 187 -10.99 -19.85 -5.14
C SER A 187 -10.71 -18.72 -6.14
N VAL A 188 -9.95 -17.74 -5.73
CA VAL A 188 -9.60 -16.56 -6.55
C VAL A 188 -8.47 -16.86 -7.55
N ILE A 189 -7.51 -17.69 -7.16
CA ILE A 189 -6.34 -18.02 -8.00
C ILE A 189 -6.58 -19.17 -8.96
N GLN A 190 -7.71 -19.90 -8.84
CA GLN A 190 -8.01 -21.00 -9.76
C GLN A 190 -8.19 -20.48 -11.19
N PRO A 191 -7.69 -21.21 -12.18
CA PRO A 191 -7.89 -20.85 -13.57
C PRO A 191 -9.39 -20.88 -13.93
N GLU A 192 -9.82 -19.95 -14.77
CA GLU A 192 -11.22 -19.90 -15.27
C GLU A 192 -11.58 -21.11 -16.13
N GLU A 193 -10.59 -21.80 -16.69
CA GLU A 193 -10.80 -22.99 -17.53
C GLU A 193 -11.02 -24.22 -16.66
N PRO A 194 -12.21 -24.89 -16.78
CA PRO A 194 -12.53 -26.07 -15.95
C PRO A 194 -11.61 -27.30 -16.19
N THR A 195 -10.86 -27.29 -17.28
CA THR A 195 -9.94 -28.37 -17.69
C THR A 195 -8.51 -28.16 -17.18
N ALA A 196 -8.21 -26.99 -16.64
CA ALA A 196 -6.88 -26.72 -16.10
C ALA A 196 -6.70 -27.42 -14.74
N GLU A 197 -5.48 -27.90 -14.47
CA GLU A 197 -5.17 -28.47 -13.16
C GLU A 197 -5.23 -27.40 -12.06
N PRO A 198 -5.81 -27.71 -10.89
CA PRO A 198 -5.83 -26.79 -9.76
C PRO A 198 -4.43 -26.36 -9.36
N VAL A 199 -4.23 -25.07 -9.20
CA VAL A 199 -2.95 -24.53 -8.74
C VAL A 199 -2.88 -24.63 -7.22
N ALA A 200 -1.87 -25.33 -6.69
CA ALA A 200 -1.62 -25.36 -5.26
C ALA A 200 -1.18 -23.97 -4.77
N LEU A 201 -1.83 -23.49 -3.72
CA LEU A 201 -1.66 -22.13 -3.18
C LEU A 201 -0.18 -21.80 -2.83
N GLU A 202 0.52 -22.76 -2.22
CA GLU A 202 1.95 -22.60 -1.91
C GLU A 202 2.83 -22.51 -3.17
N THR A 203 2.48 -23.27 -4.24
CA THR A 203 3.19 -23.18 -5.51
C THR A 203 2.99 -21.83 -6.18
N TRP A 204 1.75 -21.33 -6.19
CA TRP A 204 1.41 -19.98 -6.67
C TRP A 204 2.20 -18.91 -5.92
N TRP A 205 2.21 -19.00 -4.58
CA TRP A 205 2.93 -18.05 -3.72
C TRP A 205 4.43 -18.02 -4.03
N ARG A 206 5.10 -19.18 -4.05
CA ARG A 206 6.54 -19.26 -4.33
C ARG A 206 6.89 -18.79 -5.74
N ALA A 207 6.11 -19.20 -6.74
CA ALA A 207 6.32 -18.75 -8.12
C ALA A 207 6.12 -17.23 -8.26
N GLY A 208 5.08 -16.69 -7.65
CA GLY A 208 4.80 -15.26 -7.62
C GLY A 208 5.90 -14.45 -6.96
N MET A 209 6.37 -14.87 -5.78
CA MET A 209 7.47 -14.24 -5.07
C MET A 209 8.74 -14.21 -5.92
N ASN A 210 9.13 -15.36 -6.48
CA ASN A 210 10.31 -15.42 -7.34
C ASN A 210 10.17 -14.48 -8.55
N SER A 211 9.01 -14.49 -9.22
CA SER A 211 8.73 -13.60 -10.35
C SER A 211 8.82 -12.11 -9.97
N MET A 212 8.31 -11.73 -8.81
CA MET A 212 8.37 -10.35 -8.32
C MET A 212 9.80 -9.93 -7.99
N LEU A 213 10.57 -10.77 -7.31
CA LEU A 213 11.94 -10.48 -6.92
C LEU A 213 12.91 -10.46 -8.11
N ASP A 214 12.62 -11.20 -9.18
CA ASP A 214 13.41 -11.20 -10.40
C ASP A 214 13.15 -9.97 -11.27
N ARG A 215 12.03 -9.28 -11.09
CA ARG A 215 11.76 -8.04 -11.83
C ARG A 215 12.82 -7.00 -11.51
N ARG A 216 13.35 -6.36 -12.54
CA ARG A 216 14.18 -5.16 -12.38
C ARG A 216 13.24 -3.99 -12.08
N TYR A 217 13.14 -3.66 -10.82
CA TYR A 217 12.45 -2.41 -10.43
C TYR A 217 13.41 -1.25 -10.75
N GLU A 218 12.99 -0.39 -11.65
CA GLU A 218 13.63 0.91 -11.80
C GLU A 218 13.29 1.72 -10.53
N ALA A 219 14.27 2.47 -10.03
CA ALA A 219 14.07 3.29 -8.85
C ALA A 219 12.85 4.23 -9.06
N VAL A 220 11.85 4.10 -8.19
CA VAL A 220 10.68 4.97 -8.20
C VAL A 220 11.11 6.36 -7.73
N GLU A 221 10.66 7.38 -8.45
CA GLU A 221 10.99 8.77 -8.13
C GLU A 221 10.25 9.23 -6.86
N THR A 222 10.87 10.15 -6.14
CA THR A 222 10.19 10.80 -5.00
C THR A 222 8.93 11.52 -5.46
N MET A 223 7.99 11.77 -4.55
CA MET A 223 6.79 12.56 -4.87
C MET A 223 7.15 13.90 -5.48
N GLU A 224 8.13 14.59 -4.90
CA GLU A 224 8.54 15.92 -5.39
C GLU A 224 9.17 15.83 -6.78
N ALA A 225 10.05 14.86 -7.05
CA ALA A 225 10.62 14.66 -8.38
C ALA A 225 9.55 14.32 -9.42
N SER A 226 8.59 13.46 -9.07
CA SER A 226 7.45 13.12 -9.93
C SER A 226 6.55 14.33 -10.16
N ARG A 227 6.27 15.12 -9.13
CA ARG A 227 5.48 16.36 -9.23
C ARG A 227 6.13 17.37 -10.16
N VAL A 228 7.42 17.64 -9.95
CA VAL A 228 8.18 18.59 -10.78
C VAL A 228 8.19 18.12 -12.23
N TRP A 229 8.42 16.84 -12.47
CA TRP A 229 8.44 16.30 -13.82
C TRP A 229 7.05 16.34 -14.48
N LEU A 230 5.98 15.93 -13.80
CA LEU A 230 4.61 16.00 -14.31
C LEU A 230 4.20 17.46 -14.62
N ALA A 231 4.57 18.39 -13.72
CA ALA A 231 4.35 19.81 -13.97
C ALA A 231 5.10 20.30 -15.22
N SER A 232 6.34 19.85 -15.45
CA SER A 232 7.10 20.19 -16.66
C SER A 232 6.47 19.61 -17.92
N LEU A 233 5.92 18.39 -17.85
CA LEU A 233 5.22 17.77 -18.95
C LEU A 233 3.91 18.50 -19.29
N ALA A 234 3.23 19.04 -18.27
CA ALA A 234 2.01 19.81 -18.42
C ALA A 234 2.27 21.29 -18.83
N GLN A 235 3.52 21.76 -18.81
CA GLN A 235 3.86 23.10 -19.28
C GLN A 235 3.83 23.16 -20.80
N PHE A 236 2.99 24.03 -21.34
CA PHE A 236 2.81 24.28 -22.77
C PHE A 236 3.64 25.48 -23.23
N ASN A 237 4.87 25.65 -22.71
CA ASN A 237 5.65 26.88 -22.91
C ASN A 237 6.49 26.88 -24.20
N SER A 238 6.49 25.79 -24.95
CA SER A 238 7.18 25.79 -26.24
C SER A 238 6.23 26.22 -27.33
N PRO A 239 6.53 27.31 -28.09
CA PRO A 239 5.77 27.65 -29.27
C PRO A 239 5.86 26.52 -30.28
N LEU A 240 4.73 26.05 -30.80
CA LEU A 240 4.69 25.15 -31.94
C LEU A 240 4.85 26.02 -33.19
N GLN A 241 5.97 25.91 -33.90
CA GLN A 241 6.14 26.55 -35.19
C GLN A 241 5.33 25.76 -36.24
N LEU A 242 4.23 26.34 -36.64
CA LEU A 242 3.49 25.93 -37.83
C LEU A 242 4.01 26.74 -39.01
N GLU A 243 3.90 26.22 -40.22
CA GLU A 243 4.49 26.75 -41.45
C GLU A 243 4.32 28.27 -41.67
N SER A 244 3.41 28.93 -40.98
CA SER A 244 3.15 30.37 -41.09
C SER A 244 2.76 31.06 -39.78
N GLU A 245 2.67 30.37 -38.65
CA GLU A 245 2.15 30.94 -37.41
C GLU A 245 2.80 30.31 -36.16
N GLU A 246 3.29 31.14 -35.26
CA GLU A 246 3.77 30.72 -33.95
C GLU A 246 2.59 30.53 -33.00
N LEU A 247 2.18 29.26 -32.80
CA LEU A 247 1.06 28.95 -31.94
C LEU A 247 1.53 28.77 -30.47
N ARG A 248 1.11 29.66 -29.59
CA ARG A 248 1.31 29.48 -28.14
C ARG A 248 0.35 28.44 -27.62
N LEU A 249 0.90 27.27 -27.28
CA LEU A 249 0.11 26.17 -26.75
C LEU A 249 -0.28 26.42 -25.29
N ASN A 250 -1.53 26.19 -24.98
CA ASN A 250 -2.09 26.06 -23.64
C ASN A 250 -3.22 25.02 -23.71
N LEU A 251 -3.71 24.59 -22.54
CA LEU A 251 -4.76 23.57 -22.48
C LEU A 251 -6.00 23.93 -23.33
N ARG A 252 -6.39 25.19 -23.34
CA ARG A 252 -7.53 25.67 -24.12
C ARG A 252 -7.25 25.59 -25.63
N THR A 253 -6.06 26.01 -26.07
CA THR A 253 -5.63 25.96 -27.48
C THR A 253 -5.54 24.50 -27.95
N VAL A 254 -4.94 23.62 -27.15
CA VAL A 254 -4.85 22.19 -27.46
C VAL A 254 -6.26 21.60 -27.59
N TRP A 255 -7.17 21.90 -26.67
CA TRP A 255 -8.54 21.41 -26.71
C TRP A 255 -9.32 21.93 -27.94
N THR A 256 -9.26 23.23 -28.21
CA THR A 256 -10.00 23.84 -29.33
C THR A 256 -9.46 23.44 -30.69
N GLN A 257 -8.15 23.17 -30.79
CA GLN A 257 -7.48 22.80 -32.04
C GLN A 257 -7.09 21.31 -32.12
N ARG A 258 -7.67 20.46 -31.28
CA ARG A 258 -7.35 19.01 -31.16
C ARG A 258 -7.47 18.22 -32.46
N ASN A 259 -8.16 18.76 -33.46
CA ASN A 259 -8.33 18.09 -34.76
C ASN A 259 -7.18 18.39 -35.73
N ARG A 260 -6.29 19.34 -35.42
CA ARG A 260 -5.13 19.62 -36.27
C ARG A 260 -4.11 18.52 -36.14
N PRO A 261 -3.51 18.03 -37.23
CA PRO A 261 -2.51 16.93 -37.19
C PRO A 261 -1.33 17.26 -36.30
N GLU A 262 -0.81 18.46 -36.35
CA GLU A 262 0.38 18.90 -35.59
C GLU A 262 0.11 18.89 -34.07
N ILE A 263 -1.12 19.25 -33.66
CA ILE A 263 -1.52 19.20 -32.27
C ILE A 263 -1.63 17.74 -31.79
N ARG A 264 -2.17 16.85 -32.65
CA ARG A 264 -2.24 15.41 -32.34
C ARG A 264 -0.87 14.80 -32.21
N GLU A 265 0.04 15.09 -33.11
CA GLU A 265 1.44 14.60 -33.06
C GLU A 265 2.13 15.10 -31.80
N TRP A 266 1.96 16.38 -31.45
CA TRP A 266 2.52 16.95 -30.25
C TRP A 266 1.96 16.29 -28.96
N VAL A 267 0.65 16.07 -28.88
CA VAL A 267 0.00 15.37 -27.78
C VAL A 267 0.47 13.91 -27.70
N GLN A 268 0.55 13.23 -28.85
CA GLN A 268 1.03 11.86 -28.93
C GLN A 268 2.47 11.73 -28.43
N ALA A 269 3.37 12.63 -28.85
CA ALA A 269 4.75 12.63 -28.41
C ALA A 269 4.86 12.78 -26.87
N ARG A 270 4.02 13.64 -26.25
CA ARG A 270 3.97 13.80 -24.80
C ARG A 270 3.39 12.58 -24.09
N TYR A 271 2.37 11.97 -24.67
CA TYR A 271 1.82 10.71 -24.17
C TYR A 271 2.85 9.59 -24.21
N ASP A 272 3.64 9.49 -25.27
CA ASP A 272 4.69 8.48 -25.37
C ASP A 272 5.79 8.71 -24.33
N ILE A 273 6.20 9.97 -24.08
CA ILE A 273 7.12 10.35 -23.02
C ILE A 273 6.55 9.98 -21.64
N LEU A 274 5.27 10.28 -21.41
CA LEU A 274 4.58 9.92 -20.16
C LEU A 274 4.59 8.40 -19.97
N ARG A 275 4.22 7.64 -21.01
CA ARG A 275 4.12 6.18 -20.95
C ARG A 275 5.47 5.52 -20.62
N VAL A 276 6.58 6.01 -21.21
CA VAL A 276 7.92 5.47 -20.95
C VAL A 276 8.35 5.69 -19.49
N ARG A 277 7.99 6.83 -18.91
CA ARG A 277 8.41 7.19 -17.55
C ARG A 277 7.41 6.82 -16.46
N MET A 278 6.20 6.38 -16.84
CA MET A 278 5.15 6.02 -15.85
C MET A 278 5.61 5.01 -14.81
N ALA A 279 6.40 4.01 -15.22
CA ALA A 279 6.92 3.00 -14.30
C ALA A 279 7.82 3.57 -13.17
N ARG A 280 8.32 4.80 -13.32
CA ARG A 280 9.20 5.48 -12.37
C ARG A 280 8.52 6.57 -11.56
N ILE A 281 7.34 6.99 -11.98
CA ILE A 281 6.55 8.02 -11.29
C ILE A 281 6.04 7.45 -9.96
N ASN A 282 6.01 8.29 -8.93
CA ASN A 282 5.44 7.91 -7.65
C ASN A 282 3.99 7.42 -7.81
N PRO A 283 3.64 6.23 -7.28
CA PRO A 283 2.31 5.65 -7.42
C PRO A 283 1.15 6.52 -6.92
N ALA A 284 1.41 7.45 -6.00
CA ALA A 284 0.41 8.41 -5.53
C ALA A 284 -0.20 9.27 -6.66
N TYR A 285 0.46 9.36 -7.81
CA TYR A 285 -0.04 10.08 -8.99
C TYR A 285 -0.81 9.21 -10.01
N TYR A 286 -0.91 7.89 -9.81
CA TYR A 286 -1.61 7.02 -10.77
C TYR A 286 -3.13 7.06 -10.62
N ASN A 287 -3.61 7.30 -9.40
CA ASN A 287 -5.03 7.38 -9.10
C ASN A 287 -5.25 8.57 -8.16
N PRO A 288 -5.66 9.71 -8.67
CA PRO A 288 -6.12 10.83 -7.85
C PRO A 288 -7.42 10.50 -7.13
#